data_045c6b36a1205c5336415d3ba4399523
#
_entry.id   045c6b36a1205c5336415d3ba4399523
#
_cell.length_a   1.000
_cell.length_b   1.000
_cell.length_c   1.000
_cell.angle_alpha   90.00
_cell.angle_beta   90.00
_cell.angle_gamma   90.00
#
_symmetry.space_group_name_H-M   'P 1'
#
loop_
_entity.id
_entity.type
_entity.pdbx_description
1 polymer ?
#
loop_
_entity_poly.entity_id
_entity_poly.type
_entity_poly.pdbx_seq_one_letter_code
_entity_poly.pdbx_strand_id
1 'polypeptide(L)'
;MLERAKLFNASVPDRSAWRTNKLSFCARILLGGAQLGIFLSLGTFASAGFAQDNAIAAVGTTPTQIPSIATCVACHGALGAGEASGAPRLAGKDPQYLAHALSMFKAGTRISVPMQAVAQNLSDSDMHALAVFFSGQHPPIVKASPPPSQSLVMAGRQLAETGAGASVQACFSCHAAGGKGNGARFPSIAGEPSAFTIARLHEFQARAKSAPPKPGTMTAVAAALDEQQIEQVAAYLSVTGP
;
A
#
# COMPACT_ATOMS: atom_id res chain seq x y z
N MET A 1 -0.41 -8.92 62.23
CA MET A 1 0.82 -8.12 61.98
C MET A 1 0.63 -7.37 60.70
N LEU A 2 0.48 -6.06 60.85
CA LEU A 2 0.28 -5.11 59.74
C LEU A 2 1.63 -4.72 59.15
N GLU A 3 1.81 -4.77 57.84
CA GLU A 3 2.86 -4.02 57.18
C GLU A 3 2.38 -3.36 55.89
N ARG A 4 2.41 -2.14 55.91
CA ARG A 4 2.36 -0.91 55.14
C ARG A 4 2.52 -1.06 53.62
N ALA A 5 1.47 -0.64 52.92
CA ALA A 5 1.51 -0.17 51.56
C ALA A 5 2.34 1.13 51.45
N LYS A 6 3.38 1.15 50.61
CA LYS A 6 4.07 2.37 50.16
C LYS A 6 3.46 2.81 48.83
N LEU A 7 2.72 3.90 48.89
CA LEU A 7 2.25 4.66 47.74
C LEU A 7 3.45 5.31 47.04
N PHE A 8 3.70 4.92 45.81
CA PHE A 8 4.61 5.64 44.91
C PHE A 8 3.79 6.71 44.16
N ASN A 9 3.97 7.95 44.63
CA ASN A 9 3.41 9.14 44.00
C ASN A 9 4.36 9.58 42.87
N ALA A 10 4.05 9.28 41.62
CA ALA A 10 4.80 9.75 40.47
C ALA A 10 4.10 10.99 39.91
N SER A 11 4.78 12.12 40.07
CA SER A 11 4.38 13.44 39.57
C SER A 11 4.28 13.45 38.06
N VAL A 12 3.15 13.92 37.55
CA VAL A 12 2.91 14.17 36.11
C VAL A 12 3.62 15.48 35.75
N PRO A 13 4.48 15.52 34.71
CA PRO A 13 5.08 16.77 34.23
C PRO A 13 4.06 17.63 33.46
N ASP A 14 4.04 18.91 33.83
CA ASP A 14 3.25 19.98 33.24
C ASP A 14 3.49 20.17 31.74
N ARG A 15 2.41 20.15 30.93
CA ARG A 15 2.41 20.34 29.47
C ARG A 15 2.22 21.78 29.04
N SER A 16 2.73 22.78 29.77
CA SER A 16 2.52 24.19 29.43
C SER A 16 3.65 24.88 28.65
N ALA A 17 4.69 24.20 28.17
CA ALA A 17 5.89 24.80 27.58
C ALA A 17 6.06 24.64 26.07
N TRP A 18 4.98 24.54 25.28
CA TRP A 18 5.07 24.54 23.80
C TRP A 18 4.14 25.57 23.16
N ARG A 19 4.25 26.83 23.58
CA ARG A 19 3.74 27.96 22.81
C ARG A 19 4.85 29.00 22.67
N THR A 20 4.89 29.53 21.46
CA THR A 20 5.68 30.68 20.97
C THR A 20 7.05 30.37 20.36
N ASN A 21 7.05 30.23 19.02
CA ASN A 21 7.98 30.96 18.20
C ASN A 21 7.40 31.12 16.77
N LYS A 22 6.54 32.13 16.64
CA LYS A 22 6.22 32.76 15.35
C LYS A 22 6.80 34.16 15.42
N LEU A 23 7.83 34.44 14.68
CA LEU A 23 8.23 35.81 14.25
C LEU A 23 9.06 35.62 12.98
N SER A 24 8.46 35.93 11.84
CA SER A 24 8.69 37.18 11.12
C SER A 24 9.99 37.18 10.33
N PHE A 25 9.89 36.91 9.02
CA PHE A 25 10.75 37.52 8.03
C PHE A 25 9.86 38.31 7.07
N CYS A 26 9.69 39.59 7.41
CA CYS A 26 9.15 40.62 6.51
C CYS A 26 10.25 41.16 5.61
N ALA A 27 9.94 41.22 4.35
CA ALA A 27 10.20 42.26 3.34
C ALA A 27 11.42 43.18 3.49
N ARG A 28 12.25 43.19 2.49
CA ARG A 28 12.90 44.42 2.02
C ARG A 28 12.83 44.50 0.51
N ILE A 29 11.88 45.28 0.04
CA ILE A 29 11.84 45.91 -1.28
C ILE A 29 12.80 47.10 -1.25
N LEU A 30 13.73 47.16 -2.16
CA LEU A 30 14.43 48.38 -2.49
C LEU A 30 14.26 48.70 -3.96
N LEU A 31 13.61 49.82 -4.18
CA LEU A 31 13.47 50.54 -5.43
C LEU A 31 14.83 51.16 -5.84
N GLY A 32 15.04 51.26 -7.12
CA GLY A 32 16.07 52.06 -7.77
C GLY A 32 16.27 51.51 -9.17
N GLY A 33 15.97 52.18 -10.19
CA GLY A 33 16.16 53.46 -10.71
C GLY A 33 16.15 53.32 -12.22
N ALA A 34 15.38 54.14 -12.86
CA ALA A 34 15.25 54.26 -14.31
C ALA A 34 16.57 54.75 -14.96
N GLN A 35 16.92 54.17 -16.11
CA GLN A 35 17.65 54.94 -17.12
C GLN A 35 17.18 54.57 -18.53
N LEU A 36 16.69 55.58 -19.19
CA LEU A 36 16.35 55.71 -20.60
C LEU A 36 17.65 55.66 -21.43
N GLY A 37 17.68 54.84 -22.46
CA GLY A 37 18.75 54.87 -23.45
C GLY A 37 18.19 54.41 -24.80
N ILE A 38 17.76 55.36 -25.60
CA ILE A 38 17.35 55.15 -27.01
C ILE A 38 18.63 55.02 -27.84
N PHE A 39 18.86 53.90 -28.50
CA PHE A 39 19.72 53.83 -29.67
C PHE A 39 19.03 53.03 -30.77
N LEU A 40 18.61 53.77 -31.77
CA LEU A 40 18.24 53.26 -33.08
C LEU A 40 19.53 52.89 -33.82
N SER A 41 19.70 51.62 -34.21
CA SER A 41 20.60 51.24 -35.29
C SER A 41 19.96 50.07 -36.07
N LEU A 42 19.52 50.46 -37.31
CA LEU A 42 19.19 49.46 -38.32
C LEU A 42 20.46 48.73 -38.73
N GLY A 43 20.53 47.46 -38.40
CA GLY A 43 21.53 46.54 -38.93
C GLY A 43 20.81 45.34 -39.52
N THR A 44 20.73 45.28 -40.83
CA THR A 44 20.28 44.12 -41.59
C THR A 44 21.38 43.04 -41.50
N PHE A 45 21.26 42.09 -40.64
CA PHE A 45 22.08 40.85 -40.65
C PHE A 45 21.27 39.74 -41.31
N ALA A 46 21.75 39.33 -42.48
CA ALA A 46 21.36 38.09 -43.10
C ALA A 46 21.74 36.91 -42.19
N SER A 47 20.73 36.27 -41.58
CA SER A 47 20.92 35.07 -40.78
C SER A 47 21.05 33.90 -41.74
N ALA A 48 22.30 33.44 -41.97
CA ALA A 48 22.56 32.10 -42.49
C ALA A 48 22.03 31.12 -41.47
N GLY A 49 20.92 30.44 -41.82
CA GLY A 49 20.36 29.37 -41.00
C GLY A 49 21.30 28.16 -40.95
N PHE A 50 22.00 28.01 -39.82
CA PHE A 50 22.55 26.69 -39.46
C PHE A 50 21.38 25.87 -38.94
N ALA A 51 20.85 25.01 -39.78
CA ALA A 51 20.02 23.90 -39.35
C ALA A 51 20.93 22.98 -38.51
N GLN A 52 20.91 23.15 -37.20
CA GLN A 52 21.40 22.12 -36.29
C GLN A 52 20.34 21.02 -36.29
N ASP A 53 20.61 19.98 -37.06
CA ASP A 53 19.98 18.70 -36.88
C ASP A 53 20.32 18.19 -35.45
N ASN A 54 19.58 18.65 -34.46
CA ASN A 54 19.45 17.91 -33.21
C ASN A 54 18.64 16.66 -33.49
N ALA A 55 19.26 15.70 -34.12
CA ALA A 55 18.85 14.33 -34.02
C ALA A 55 19.06 13.94 -32.56
N ILE A 56 18.11 14.31 -31.70
CA ILE A 56 17.85 13.60 -30.45
C ILE A 56 17.50 12.21 -30.95
N ALA A 57 18.49 11.30 -30.89
CA ALA A 57 18.22 9.89 -30.99
C ALA A 57 17.12 9.62 -29.95
N ALA A 58 15.90 9.55 -30.42
CA ALA A 58 14.81 8.98 -29.68
C ALA A 58 15.29 7.57 -29.32
N VAL A 59 15.81 7.41 -28.10
CA VAL A 59 15.92 6.11 -27.49
C VAL A 59 14.53 5.54 -27.63
N GLY A 60 14.38 4.65 -28.58
CA GLY A 60 13.11 3.98 -28.87
C GLY A 60 12.71 3.17 -27.65
N THR A 61 12.09 3.83 -26.69
CA THR A 61 11.21 3.17 -25.76
C THR A 61 10.00 2.75 -26.57
N THR A 62 10.10 1.55 -27.15
CA THR A 62 8.91 0.83 -27.60
C THR A 62 7.92 0.96 -26.44
N PRO A 63 6.69 1.47 -26.68
CA PRO A 63 5.68 1.52 -25.62
C PRO A 63 5.60 0.10 -25.08
N THR A 64 5.97 -0.10 -23.80
CA THR A 64 5.87 -1.39 -23.15
C THR A 64 4.40 -1.75 -23.25
N GLN A 65 4.08 -2.67 -24.16
CA GLN A 65 2.71 -3.09 -24.41
C GLN A 65 2.30 -3.83 -23.15
N ILE A 66 1.47 -3.17 -22.32
CA ILE A 66 0.97 -3.76 -21.08
C ILE A 66 0.27 -5.07 -21.48
N PRO A 67 0.62 -6.22 -20.89
CA PRO A 67 -0.03 -7.49 -21.17
C PRO A 67 -1.55 -7.34 -21.01
N SER A 68 -2.32 -8.14 -21.71
CA SER A 68 -3.77 -8.02 -21.70
C SER A 68 -4.33 -7.95 -20.29
N ILE A 69 -4.71 -6.75 -19.83
CA ILE A 69 -5.37 -6.50 -18.55
C ILE A 69 -6.63 -7.36 -18.41
N ALA A 70 -7.28 -7.70 -19.55
CA ALA A 70 -8.45 -8.55 -19.60
C ALA A 70 -8.25 -9.89 -18.89
N THR A 71 -7.07 -10.50 -19.03
CA THR A 71 -6.73 -11.75 -18.32
C THR A 71 -6.75 -11.58 -16.81
N CYS A 72 -6.27 -10.45 -16.30
CA CYS A 72 -6.24 -10.18 -14.86
C CYS A 72 -7.63 -9.88 -14.31
N VAL A 73 -8.37 -9.00 -14.99
CA VAL A 73 -9.70 -8.55 -14.52
C VAL A 73 -10.77 -9.64 -14.62
N ALA A 74 -10.58 -10.67 -15.46
CA ALA A 74 -11.47 -11.82 -15.53
C ALA A 74 -11.65 -12.55 -14.18
N CYS A 75 -10.61 -12.52 -13.33
CA CYS A 75 -10.65 -13.11 -12.00
C CYS A 75 -10.61 -12.05 -10.89
N HIS A 76 -9.84 -10.96 -11.08
CA HIS A 76 -9.66 -9.92 -10.06
C HIS A 76 -10.69 -8.78 -10.13
N GLY A 77 -11.74 -8.95 -10.95
CA GLY A 77 -12.81 -7.97 -11.12
C GLY A 77 -12.39 -6.71 -11.88
N ALA A 78 -13.36 -5.89 -12.22
CA ALA A 78 -13.15 -4.65 -12.94
C ALA A 78 -12.14 -3.76 -12.22
N LEU A 79 -11.13 -3.27 -12.95
CA LEU A 79 -10.04 -2.45 -12.41
C LEU A 79 -9.26 -3.09 -11.24
N GLY A 80 -9.37 -4.41 -11.06
CA GLY A 80 -8.73 -5.10 -9.94
C GLY A 80 -9.42 -4.88 -8.61
N ALA A 81 -10.74 -4.74 -8.59
CA ALA A 81 -11.53 -4.53 -7.37
C ALA A 81 -11.47 -5.72 -6.39
N GLY A 82 -11.12 -6.91 -6.88
CA GLY A 82 -11.28 -8.20 -6.22
C GLY A 82 -12.62 -8.86 -6.54
N GLU A 83 -12.80 -10.08 -6.10
CA GLU A 83 -14.05 -10.86 -6.25
C GLU A 83 -14.43 -11.54 -4.94
N ALA A 84 -15.72 -11.54 -4.62
CA ALA A 84 -16.22 -12.15 -3.37
C ALA A 84 -15.85 -13.63 -3.24
N SER A 85 -15.65 -14.33 -4.35
CA SER A 85 -15.21 -15.72 -4.41
C SER A 85 -13.77 -15.94 -3.93
N GLY A 86 -12.98 -14.89 -3.71
CA GLY A 86 -11.65 -14.99 -3.11
C GLY A 86 -10.49 -14.52 -3.98
N ALA A 87 -10.71 -14.01 -5.18
CA ALA A 87 -9.64 -13.33 -5.90
C ALA A 87 -9.35 -11.98 -5.23
N PRO A 88 -8.09 -11.67 -4.86
CA PRO A 88 -7.78 -10.49 -4.09
C PRO A 88 -7.94 -9.20 -4.87
N ARG A 89 -8.15 -8.12 -4.13
CA ARG A 89 -8.05 -6.76 -4.65
C ARG A 89 -6.61 -6.48 -5.08
N LEU A 90 -6.43 -5.97 -6.30
CA LEU A 90 -5.16 -5.48 -6.82
C LEU A 90 -5.07 -3.95 -6.74
N ALA A 91 -6.22 -3.30 -6.90
CA ALA A 91 -6.36 -1.86 -6.97
C ALA A 91 -5.82 -1.16 -5.71
N GLY A 92 -5.02 -0.11 -5.91
CA GLY A 92 -4.49 0.71 -4.84
C GLY A 92 -3.39 0.07 -3.99
N LYS A 93 -2.93 -1.13 -4.35
CA LYS A 93 -1.81 -1.75 -3.66
C LYS A 93 -0.48 -1.15 -4.11
N ASP A 94 0.51 -1.20 -3.22
CA ASP A 94 1.88 -0.79 -3.54
C ASP A 94 2.40 -1.53 -4.80
N PRO A 95 2.95 -0.83 -5.79
CA PRO A 95 3.36 -1.45 -7.05
C PRO A 95 4.55 -2.41 -6.88
N GLN A 96 5.46 -2.14 -5.94
CA GLN A 96 6.57 -3.07 -5.67
C GLN A 96 6.06 -4.35 -5.01
N TYR A 97 5.04 -4.25 -4.14
CA TYR A 97 4.38 -5.43 -3.59
C TYR A 97 3.72 -6.28 -4.69
N LEU A 98 2.99 -5.65 -5.63
CA LEU A 98 2.33 -6.37 -6.72
C LEU A 98 3.33 -7.07 -7.64
N ALA A 99 4.38 -6.36 -8.07
CA ALA A 99 5.44 -6.94 -8.91
C ALA A 99 6.15 -8.10 -8.20
N HIS A 100 6.49 -7.92 -6.92
CA HIS A 100 7.10 -8.98 -6.11
C HIS A 100 6.17 -10.19 -5.93
N ALA A 101 4.87 -9.96 -5.72
CA ALA A 101 3.91 -11.06 -5.64
C ALA A 101 3.85 -11.88 -6.93
N LEU A 102 3.85 -11.22 -8.10
CA LEU A 102 3.90 -11.89 -9.41
C LEU A 102 5.21 -12.68 -9.57
N SER A 103 6.36 -12.12 -9.20
CA SER A 103 7.64 -12.82 -9.25
C SER A 103 7.67 -14.05 -8.35
N MET A 104 7.06 -13.99 -7.16
CA MET A 104 6.95 -15.15 -6.27
C MET A 104 6.06 -16.26 -6.86
N PHE A 105 4.98 -15.93 -7.54
CA PHE A 105 4.16 -16.92 -8.24
C PHE A 105 4.95 -17.56 -9.39
N LYS A 106 5.67 -16.75 -10.19
CA LYS A 106 6.53 -17.24 -11.28
C LYS A 106 7.61 -18.18 -10.76
N ALA A 107 8.25 -17.85 -9.65
CA ALA A 107 9.28 -18.66 -9.02
C ALA A 107 8.73 -19.87 -8.23
N GLY A 108 7.41 -20.03 -8.08
CA GLY A 108 6.80 -21.11 -7.31
C GLY A 108 6.95 -20.97 -5.79
N THR A 109 7.49 -19.87 -5.28
CA THR A 109 7.68 -19.63 -3.84
C THR A 109 6.39 -19.18 -3.13
N ARG A 110 5.42 -18.69 -3.91
CA ARG A 110 4.03 -18.48 -3.50
C ARG A 110 3.13 -19.42 -4.29
N ILE A 111 2.39 -20.26 -3.58
CA ILE A 111 1.58 -21.30 -4.20
C ILE A 111 0.21 -20.75 -4.58
N SER A 112 -0.12 -20.87 -5.87
CA SER A 112 -1.45 -20.64 -6.43
C SER A 112 -1.45 -21.14 -7.87
N VAL A 113 -2.07 -22.26 -8.15
CA VAL A 113 -2.08 -22.88 -9.49
C VAL A 113 -2.47 -21.86 -10.58
N PRO A 114 -3.60 -21.12 -10.45
CA PRO A 114 -3.97 -20.16 -11.49
C PRO A 114 -2.96 -19.02 -11.63
N MET A 115 -2.44 -18.47 -10.50
CA MET A 115 -1.50 -17.36 -10.58
C MET A 115 -0.11 -17.78 -11.07
N GLN A 116 0.33 -19.01 -10.79
CA GLN A 116 1.56 -19.54 -11.34
C GLN A 116 1.45 -19.67 -12.87
N ALA A 117 0.33 -20.20 -13.39
CA ALA A 117 0.08 -20.31 -14.82
C ALA A 117 0.11 -18.94 -15.53
N VAL A 118 -0.51 -17.91 -14.92
CA VAL A 118 -0.46 -16.53 -15.45
C VAL A 118 0.96 -15.97 -15.40
N ALA A 119 1.64 -16.09 -14.26
CA ALA A 119 2.93 -15.45 -14.04
C ALA A 119 4.07 -16.05 -14.88
N GLN A 120 3.99 -17.33 -15.29
CA GLN A 120 5.00 -17.97 -16.15
C GLN A 120 5.20 -17.21 -17.47
N ASN A 121 4.15 -16.61 -18.02
CA ASN A 121 4.18 -15.92 -19.30
C ASN A 121 4.52 -14.42 -19.21
N LEU A 122 4.79 -13.91 -18.01
CA LEU A 122 5.11 -12.49 -17.79
C LEU A 122 6.63 -12.29 -17.73
N SER A 123 7.12 -11.28 -18.43
CA SER A 123 8.46 -10.74 -18.20
C SER A 123 8.51 -9.87 -16.96
N ASP A 124 9.70 -9.49 -16.49
CA ASP A 124 9.83 -8.57 -15.33
C ASP A 124 9.26 -7.18 -15.67
N SER A 125 9.41 -6.74 -16.90
CA SER A 125 8.80 -5.49 -17.38
C SER A 125 7.28 -5.57 -17.40
N ASP A 126 6.69 -6.69 -17.80
CA ASP A 126 5.24 -6.91 -17.75
C ASP A 126 4.71 -6.88 -16.32
N MET A 127 5.39 -7.58 -15.41
CA MET A 127 5.02 -7.59 -13.99
C MET A 127 5.05 -6.18 -13.40
N HIS A 128 6.06 -5.39 -13.77
CA HIS A 128 6.15 -4.00 -13.32
C HIS A 128 5.04 -3.12 -13.92
N ALA A 129 4.79 -3.21 -15.22
CA ALA A 129 3.77 -2.43 -15.90
C ALA A 129 2.36 -2.72 -15.36
N LEU A 130 2.03 -4.00 -15.15
CA LEU A 130 0.77 -4.41 -14.52
C LEU A 130 0.66 -3.92 -13.08
N ALA A 131 1.74 -3.98 -12.31
CA ALA A 131 1.78 -3.49 -10.94
C ALA A 131 1.50 -1.99 -10.86
N VAL A 132 2.12 -1.18 -11.70
CA VAL A 132 1.88 0.27 -11.80
C VAL A 132 0.44 0.56 -12.22
N PHE A 133 -0.08 -0.18 -13.21
CA PHE A 133 -1.46 -0.01 -13.67
C PHE A 133 -2.46 -0.22 -12.52
N PHE A 134 -2.41 -1.37 -11.83
CA PHE A 134 -3.37 -1.68 -10.77
C PHE A 134 -3.17 -0.82 -9.52
N SER A 135 -1.94 -0.41 -9.22
CA SER A 135 -1.65 0.52 -8.12
C SER A 135 -2.40 1.85 -8.26
N GLY A 136 -2.57 2.35 -9.50
CA GLY A 136 -3.29 3.58 -9.80
C GLY A 136 -4.81 3.44 -9.85
N GLN A 137 -5.38 2.25 -9.64
CA GLN A 137 -6.83 2.05 -9.72
C GLN A 137 -7.49 2.21 -8.35
N HIS A 138 -8.70 2.80 -8.33
CA HIS A 138 -9.45 3.06 -7.09
C HIS A 138 -10.95 2.70 -7.22
N PRO A 139 -11.30 1.49 -7.69
CA PRO A 139 -12.69 1.07 -7.72
C PRO A 139 -13.25 0.93 -6.28
N PRO A 140 -14.58 1.00 -6.10
CA PRO A 140 -15.20 0.70 -4.82
C PRO A 140 -14.85 -0.74 -4.38
N ILE A 141 -14.99 -1.00 -3.07
CA ILE A 141 -14.84 -2.35 -2.53
C ILE A 141 -15.99 -3.25 -3.00
N VAL A 142 -15.67 -4.52 -3.22
CA VAL A 142 -16.69 -5.54 -3.55
C VAL A 142 -17.46 -5.87 -2.27
N LYS A 143 -18.78 -5.70 -2.33
CA LYS A 143 -19.64 -6.01 -1.17
C LYS A 143 -19.94 -7.51 -1.15
N ALA A 144 -19.75 -8.13 0.01
CA ALA A 144 -20.19 -9.51 0.24
C ALA A 144 -21.72 -9.60 0.24
N SER A 145 -22.24 -10.70 -0.25
CA SER A 145 -23.67 -11.00 -0.21
C SER A 145 -23.86 -12.46 0.26
N PRO A 146 -24.46 -12.68 1.44
CA PRO A 146 -24.92 -11.68 2.41
C PRO A 146 -23.76 -10.91 3.05
N PRO A 147 -24.01 -9.70 3.58
CA PRO A 147 -22.99 -8.95 4.30
C PRO A 147 -22.65 -9.65 5.62
N PRO A 148 -21.40 -9.50 6.14
CA PRO A 148 -21.03 -10.06 7.44
C PRO A 148 -21.88 -9.44 8.56
N SER A 149 -22.13 -10.20 9.63
CA SER A 149 -22.87 -9.70 10.79
C SER A 149 -22.12 -8.55 11.47
N GLN A 150 -22.84 -7.60 12.03
CA GLN A 150 -22.26 -6.48 12.73
C GLN A 150 -21.37 -6.90 13.91
N SER A 151 -21.75 -7.95 14.65
CA SER A 151 -20.94 -8.48 15.76
C SER A 151 -19.59 -8.99 15.28
N LEU A 152 -19.57 -9.70 14.15
CA LEU A 152 -18.33 -10.21 13.56
C LEU A 152 -17.41 -9.07 13.11
N VAL A 153 -17.99 -8.05 12.46
CA VAL A 153 -17.25 -6.85 12.02
C VAL A 153 -16.68 -6.08 13.21
N MET A 154 -17.45 -5.90 14.29
CA MET A 154 -16.97 -5.18 15.49
C MET A 154 -15.83 -5.93 16.19
N ALA A 155 -15.94 -7.25 16.33
CA ALA A 155 -14.88 -8.06 16.90
C ALA A 155 -13.61 -8.03 16.05
N GLY A 156 -13.75 -8.11 14.71
CA GLY A 156 -12.64 -7.98 13.78
C GLY A 156 -11.98 -6.61 13.81
N ARG A 157 -12.78 -5.55 13.98
CA ARG A 157 -12.27 -4.20 14.17
C ARG A 157 -11.39 -4.11 15.42
N GLN A 158 -11.89 -4.59 16.56
CA GLN A 158 -11.14 -4.61 17.81
C GLN A 158 -9.79 -5.33 17.61
N LEU A 159 -9.83 -6.51 16.98
CA LEU A 159 -8.62 -7.30 16.71
C LEU A 159 -7.64 -6.55 15.79
N ALA A 160 -8.13 -5.92 14.72
CA ALA A 160 -7.28 -5.21 13.76
C ALA A 160 -6.63 -3.95 14.35
N GLU A 161 -7.37 -3.21 15.20
CA GLU A 161 -6.91 -1.95 15.77
C GLU A 161 -6.06 -2.14 17.04
N THR A 162 -6.36 -3.12 17.88
CA THR A 162 -5.73 -3.26 19.21
C THR A 162 -5.09 -4.62 19.47
N GLY A 163 -5.36 -5.62 18.63
CA GLY A 163 -4.90 -7.00 18.86
C GLY A 163 -5.70 -7.72 19.94
N ALA A 164 -5.20 -8.89 20.40
CA ALA A 164 -5.78 -9.68 21.46
C ALA A 164 -4.71 -10.16 22.44
N GLY A 165 -4.72 -9.60 23.63
CA GLY A 165 -3.75 -9.93 24.69
C GLY A 165 -2.31 -9.66 24.25
N ALA A 166 -1.37 -10.41 24.82
CA ALA A 166 0.05 -10.28 24.51
C ALA A 166 0.49 -11.07 23.26
N SER A 167 -0.33 -12.01 22.80
CA SER A 167 0.03 -12.96 21.75
C SER A 167 -0.36 -12.50 20.33
N VAL A 168 -1.45 -11.75 20.20
CA VAL A 168 -1.96 -11.30 18.88
C VAL A 168 -1.74 -9.81 18.72
N GLN A 169 -0.77 -9.44 17.89
CA GLN A 169 -0.50 -8.04 17.56
C GLN A 169 -1.62 -7.43 16.72
N ALA A 170 -1.91 -6.15 16.93
CA ALA A 170 -2.81 -5.38 16.09
C ALA A 170 -2.33 -5.38 14.62
N CYS A 171 -3.22 -5.69 13.68
CA CYS A 171 -2.88 -5.72 12.24
C CYS A 171 -2.38 -4.36 11.77
N PHE A 172 -3.01 -3.29 12.24
CA PHE A 172 -2.71 -1.92 11.83
C PHE A 172 -1.40 -1.36 12.41
N SER A 173 -0.77 -2.06 13.36
CA SER A 173 0.58 -1.70 13.82
C SER A 173 1.64 -1.82 12.71
N CYS A 174 1.44 -2.74 11.76
CA CYS A 174 2.31 -2.93 10.61
C CYS A 174 1.65 -2.46 9.29
N HIS A 175 0.36 -2.77 9.09
CA HIS A 175 -0.38 -2.45 7.87
C HIS A 175 -0.97 -1.03 7.84
N ALA A 176 -0.51 -0.15 8.73
CA ALA A 176 -0.95 1.23 8.92
C ALA A 176 -2.44 1.38 9.30
N ALA A 177 -2.81 2.58 9.74
CA ALA A 177 -4.17 2.88 10.18
C ALA A 177 -5.19 2.57 9.08
N GLY A 178 -6.27 1.88 9.43
CA GLY A 178 -7.29 1.43 8.49
C GLY A 178 -6.84 0.33 7.54
N GLY A 179 -5.65 -0.25 7.72
CA GLY A 179 -5.13 -1.30 6.84
C GLY A 179 -4.72 -0.82 5.46
N LYS A 180 -4.39 0.46 5.30
CA LYS A 180 -4.03 1.09 4.01
C LYS A 180 -2.68 0.65 3.46
N GLY A 181 -1.88 0.00 4.29
CA GLY A 181 -0.54 -0.44 3.93
C GLY A 181 0.54 0.61 4.18
N ASN A 182 1.79 0.13 4.18
CA ASN A 182 2.98 0.96 4.36
C ASN A 182 4.11 0.41 3.48
N GLY A 183 4.01 0.65 2.18
CA GLY A 183 4.95 0.20 1.17
C GLY A 183 4.90 -1.32 0.89
N ALA A 184 5.90 -1.78 0.16
CA ALA A 184 5.95 -3.14 -0.38
C ALA A 184 5.95 -4.25 0.69
N ARG A 185 6.53 -3.97 1.85
CA ARG A 185 6.65 -4.95 2.94
C ARG A 185 5.34 -5.17 3.69
N PHE A 186 4.55 -4.12 3.84
CA PHE A 186 3.29 -4.13 4.57
C PHE A 186 2.16 -3.68 3.64
N PRO A 187 1.65 -4.57 2.78
CA PRO A 187 0.65 -4.19 1.78
C PRO A 187 -0.65 -3.73 2.41
N SER A 188 -1.45 -2.98 1.65
CA SER A 188 -2.84 -2.72 2.00
C SER A 188 -3.60 -4.04 2.19
N ILE A 189 -4.38 -4.10 3.26
CA ILE A 189 -5.29 -5.22 3.58
C ILE A 189 -6.76 -4.78 3.66
N ALA A 190 -7.01 -3.48 3.53
CA ALA A 190 -8.35 -2.93 3.48
C ALA A 190 -9.07 -3.30 2.17
N GLY A 191 -10.35 -3.61 2.25
CA GLY A 191 -11.20 -3.96 1.11
C GLY A 191 -10.89 -5.31 0.47
N GLU A 192 -10.14 -6.17 1.17
CA GLU A 192 -9.88 -7.52 0.68
C GLU A 192 -11.13 -8.40 0.87
N PRO A 193 -11.46 -9.25 -0.12
CA PRO A 193 -12.52 -10.25 0.06
C PRO A 193 -12.23 -11.15 1.27
N SER A 194 -13.25 -11.42 2.10
CA SER A 194 -13.08 -12.26 3.30
C SER A 194 -12.47 -13.62 2.97
N ALA A 195 -12.94 -14.27 1.91
CA ALA A 195 -12.43 -15.57 1.48
C ALA A 195 -10.92 -15.53 1.17
N PHE A 196 -10.43 -14.45 0.54
CA PHE A 196 -9.00 -14.27 0.30
C PHE A 196 -8.22 -14.10 1.61
N THR A 197 -8.72 -13.25 2.53
CA THR A 197 -8.05 -13.00 3.80
C THR A 197 -7.94 -14.27 4.63
N ILE A 198 -9.02 -15.05 4.73
CA ILE A 198 -9.06 -16.34 5.42
C ILE A 198 -8.02 -17.30 4.81
N ALA A 199 -8.10 -17.52 3.51
CA ALA A 199 -7.18 -18.42 2.81
C ALA A 199 -5.71 -17.99 2.99
N ARG A 200 -5.44 -16.69 2.96
CA ARG A 200 -4.09 -16.16 3.11
C ARG A 200 -3.55 -16.34 4.53
N LEU A 201 -4.37 -16.14 5.55
CA LEU A 201 -3.98 -16.39 6.95
C LEU A 201 -3.73 -17.87 7.20
N HIS A 202 -4.56 -18.77 6.67
CA HIS A 202 -4.33 -20.23 6.74
C HIS A 202 -3.03 -20.64 6.02
N GLU A 203 -2.70 -20.03 4.89
CA GLU A 203 -1.42 -20.28 4.22
C GLU A 203 -0.22 -19.90 5.11
N PHE A 204 -0.29 -18.78 5.82
CA PHE A 204 0.74 -18.41 6.79
C PHE A 204 0.78 -19.34 7.99
N GLN A 205 -0.36 -19.81 8.50
CA GLN A 205 -0.40 -20.84 9.57
C GLN A 205 0.23 -22.16 9.11
N ALA A 206 -0.04 -22.58 7.88
CA ALA A 206 0.55 -23.80 7.34
C ALA A 206 2.10 -23.67 7.25
N ARG A 207 2.60 -22.51 6.86
CA ARG A 207 4.04 -22.25 6.86
C ARG A 207 4.65 -22.25 8.27
N ALA A 208 3.92 -21.77 9.27
CA ALA A 208 4.37 -21.80 10.67
C ALA A 208 4.54 -23.22 11.21
N LYS A 209 3.76 -24.17 10.69
CA LYS A 209 3.91 -25.58 11.06
C LYS A 209 5.17 -26.24 10.45
N SER A 210 5.65 -25.70 9.33
CA SER A 210 6.83 -26.25 8.62
C SER A 210 8.16 -25.71 9.17
N ALA A 211 8.17 -24.54 9.78
CA ALA A 211 9.37 -23.94 10.39
C ALA A 211 8.95 -22.93 11.47
N PRO A 212 9.75 -22.79 12.57
CA PRO A 212 9.47 -21.79 13.61
C PRO A 212 9.34 -20.39 13.01
N PRO A 213 8.24 -19.69 13.26
CA PRO A 213 8.01 -18.39 12.67
C PRO A 213 8.92 -17.33 13.30
N LYS A 214 9.51 -16.49 12.46
CA LYS A 214 10.32 -15.35 12.93
C LYS A 214 9.39 -14.24 13.45
N PRO A 215 9.69 -13.63 14.61
CA PRO A 215 8.93 -12.48 15.12
C PRO A 215 8.82 -11.35 14.06
N GLY A 216 7.70 -10.63 14.05
CA GLY A 216 7.46 -9.53 13.11
C GLY A 216 7.17 -9.97 11.67
N THR A 217 6.79 -11.24 11.46
CA THR A 217 6.34 -11.77 10.17
C THR A 217 4.88 -12.16 10.22
N MET A 218 4.22 -12.16 9.05
CA MET A 218 2.83 -12.64 8.94
C MET A 218 2.66 -14.10 9.35
N THR A 219 3.71 -14.92 9.21
CA THR A 219 3.72 -16.30 9.69
C THR A 219 3.59 -16.36 11.21
N ALA A 220 4.29 -15.48 11.95
CA ALA A 220 4.18 -15.41 13.41
C ALA A 220 2.81 -14.86 13.85
N VAL A 221 2.31 -13.83 13.17
CA VAL A 221 0.99 -13.24 13.47
C VAL A 221 -0.12 -14.26 13.24
N ALA A 222 -0.14 -14.91 12.09
CA ALA A 222 -1.18 -15.89 11.75
C ALA A 222 -1.15 -17.13 12.65
N ALA A 223 0.04 -17.56 13.08
CA ALA A 223 0.19 -18.68 14.01
C ALA A 223 -0.44 -18.43 15.40
N ALA A 224 -0.60 -17.17 15.77
CA ALA A 224 -1.21 -16.76 17.04
C ALA A 224 -2.73 -16.58 16.96
N LEU A 225 -3.32 -16.61 15.77
CA LEU A 225 -4.77 -16.46 15.56
C LEU A 225 -5.49 -17.81 15.65
N ASP A 226 -6.62 -17.82 16.32
CA ASP A 226 -7.58 -18.90 16.21
C ASP A 226 -8.54 -18.70 15.01
N GLU A 227 -9.36 -19.72 14.71
CA GLU A 227 -10.25 -19.69 13.54
C GLU A 227 -11.29 -18.58 13.65
N GLN A 228 -11.86 -18.37 14.82
CA GLN A 228 -12.84 -17.31 15.05
C GLN A 228 -12.23 -15.92 14.82
N GLN A 229 -11.00 -15.68 15.26
CA GLN A 229 -10.26 -14.44 15.05
C GLN A 229 -9.95 -14.21 13.56
N ILE A 230 -9.64 -15.27 12.82
CA ILE A 230 -9.43 -15.20 11.37
C ILE A 230 -10.72 -14.76 10.66
N GLU A 231 -11.86 -15.38 10.99
CA GLU A 231 -13.16 -15.00 10.44
C GLU A 231 -13.54 -13.55 10.78
N GLN A 232 -13.33 -13.13 12.04
CA GLN A 232 -13.61 -11.78 12.51
C GLN A 232 -12.80 -10.72 11.75
N VAL A 233 -11.48 -10.88 11.67
CA VAL A 233 -10.63 -9.91 10.99
C VAL A 233 -10.90 -9.90 9.48
N ALA A 234 -11.17 -11.05 8.86
CA ALA A 234 -11.53 -11.12 7.45
C ALA A 234 -12.86 -10.40 7.15
N ALA A 235 -13.86 -10.57 8.01
CA ALA A 235 -15.14 -9.87 7.90
C ALA A 235 -14.96 -8.35 7.99
N TYR A 236 -14.21 -7.87 8.97
CA TYR A 236 -13.95 -6.44 9.14
C TYR A 236 -13.19 -5.84 7.96
N LEU A 237 -12.10 -6.46 7.53
CA LEU A 237 -11.29 -5.96 6.42
C LEU A 237 -12.07 -5.88 5.11
N SER A 238 -13.01 -6.80 4.89
CA SER A 238 -13.84 -6.80 3.67
C SER A 238 -14.80 -5.64 3.54
N VAL A 239 -15.14 -4.97 4.65
CA VAL A 239 -16.00 -3.79 4.68
C VAL A 239 -15.24 -2.50 4.97
N THR A 240 -13.94 -2.58 5.22
CA THR A 240 -13.07 -1.42 5.47
C THR A 240 -12.65 -0.81 4.15
N GLY A 241 -12.91 0.49 3.95
CA GLY A 241 -12.46 1.21 2.76
C GLY A 241 -10.94 1.37 2.70
N PRO A 242 -10.31 1.21 1.51
CA PRO A 242 -8.86 1.41 1.30
C PRO A 242 -8.44 2.88 1.38
#